data_3c8333fc1ee94c30e65322245b745e2f
#
_entry.id   3c8333fc1ee94c30e65322245b745e2f
#
_cell.length_a   1.000
_cell.length_b   1.000
_cell.length_c   1.000
_cell.angle_alpha   90.00
_cell.angle_beta   90.00
_cell.angle_gamma   90.00
#
_symmetry.space_group_name_H-M   'P 1'
#
loop_
_entity.id
_entity.type
_entity.pdbx_description
1 polymer ?
#
loop_
_entity_poly.entity_id
_entity_poly.type
_entity_poly.pdbx_seq_one_letter_code
_entity_poly.pdbx_strand_id
1 'polypeptide(L)'
;MNKLKGTLELLGDGLKNFNFLSEKKSFWVAYVICVGLFDIVSAIYATNYPDQFSKQFLLDIYIGGNLIIFLDVFILLILSKNDKIFGPKSFSNLWRVWITQFVAGIWIGIGFIFLLIPGLLLSVRYIYSAQIALLEGLPISQTLKRSRELSTFNGGRVFMACALVFVLYCFILFFIGFLLEIVSNKVIDSFAYNYFLAVSSTLMTALICSVAYSGYVDVKTFELAKELKSSEE
;
A
#
# COMPACT_ATOMS: atom_id res chain seq x y z
N MET A 1 2.52 -11.97 -28.85
CA MET A 1 1.88 -10.75 -28.31
C MET A 1 1.71 -10.95 -26.81
N ASN A 2 2.52 -10.24 -25.98
CA ASN A 2 2.38 -10.37 -24.51
C ASN A 2 1.04 -9.77 -24.09
N LYS A 3 0.16 -10.57 -23.53
CA LYS A 3 -1.14 -10.16 -23.02
C LYS A 3 -0.96 -9.70 -21.57
N LEU A 4 -1.56 -8.56 -21.22
CA LEU A 4 -1.59 -8.11 -19.82
C LEU A 4 -2.32 -9.14 -18.94
N LYS A 5 -1.79 -9.34 -17.73
CA LYS A 5 -2.31 -10.31 -16.77
C LYS A 5 -3.72 -9.98 -16.30
N GLY A 6 -4.50 -11.01 -16.01
CA GLY A 6 -5.81 -10.88 -15.40
C GLY A 6 -5.72 -10.53 -13.90
N THR A 7 -6.86 -10.14 -13.30
CA THR A 7 -6.93 -9.78 -11.87
C THR A 7 -6.43 -10.89 -10.94
N LEU A 8 -6.82 -12.15 -11.20
CA LEU A 8 -6.41 -13.29 -10.37
C LEU A 8 -4.93 -13.64 -10.54
N GLU A 9 -4.37 -13.47 -11.75
CA GLU A 9 -2.94 -13.66 -12.00
C GLU A 9 -2.11 -12.62 -11.26
N LEU A 10 -2.55 -11.33 -11.27
CA LEU A 10 -1.92 -10.25 -10.53
C LEU A 10 -1.96 -10.50 -9.02
N LEU A 11 -3.09 -11.01 -8.50
CA LEU A 11 -3.21 -11.42 -7.11
C LEU A 11 -2.24 -12.56 -6.77
N GLY A 12 -2.15 -13.59 -7.63
CA GLY A 12 -1.21 -14.70 -7.46
C GLY A 12 0.25 -14.25 -7.43
N ASP A 13 0.64 -13.32 -8.30
CA ASP A 13 2.00 -12.75 -8.29
C ASP A 13 2.23 -11.84 -7.09
N GLY A 14 1.22 -11.10 -6.66
CA GLY A 14 1.26 -10.31 -5.42
C GLY A 14 1.50 -11.20 -4.20
N LEU A 15 0.84 -12.36 -4.11
CA LEU A 15 1.04 -13.35 -3.04
C LEU A 15 2.45 -13.94 -3.08
N LYS A 16 3.01 -14.23 -4.26
CA LYS A 16 4.42 -14.68 -4.39
C LYS A 16 5.39 -13.62 -3.90
N ASN A 17 5.18 -12.36 -4.27
CA ASN A 17 5.98 -11.24 -3.79
C ASN A 17 5.85 -11.05 -2.28
N PHE A 18 4.66 -11.20 -1.72
CA PHE A 18 4.44 -11.16 -0.29
C PHE A 18 5.15 -12.32 0.44
N ASN A 19 5.09 -13.54 -0.08
CA ASN A 19 5.86 -14.67 0.47
C ASN A 19 7.36 -14.38 0.46
N PHE A 20 7.88 -13.85 -0.64
CA PHE A 20 9.29 -13.43 -0.72
C PHE A 20 9.63 -12.38 0.35
N LEU A 21 8.75 -11.39 0.60
CA LEU A 21 8.92 -10.41 1.67
C LEU A 21 8.95 -11.07 3.05
N SER A 22 8.03 -11.99 3.31
CA SER A 22 7.91 -12.68 4.60
C SER A 22 9.14 -13.52 4.97
N GLU A 23 9.93 -13.96 4.00
CA GLU A 23 11.20 -14.65 4.20
C GLU A 23 12.36 -13.70 4.58
N LYS A 24 12.19 -12.38 4.38
CA LYS A 24 13.25 -11.40 4.68
C LYS A 24 13.19 -10.92 6.12
N LYS A 25 14.25 -11.19 6.89
CA LYS A 25 14.38 -10.69 8.27
C LYS A 25 14.26 -9.17 8.35
N SER A 26 14.78 -8.44 7.37
CA SER A 26 14.69 -6.99 7.29
C SER A 26 13.25 -6.47 7.19
N PHE A 27 12.37 -7.20 6.51
CA PHE A 27 10.96 -6.88 6.45
C PHE A 27 10.33 -6.94 7.85
N TRP A 28 10.55 -8.03 8.59
CA TRP A 28 10.00 -8.19 9.93
C TRP A 28 10.55 -7.16 10.93
N VAL A 29 11.84 -6.81 10.82
CA VAL A 29 12.43 -5.75 11.66
C VAL A 29 11.75 -4.41 11.39
N ALA A 30 11.64 -4.00 10.13
CA ALA A 30 10.95 -2.74 9.77
C ALA A 30 9.47 -2.76 10.20
N TYR A 31 8.80 -3.89 10.00
CA TYR A 31 7.43 -4.11 10.41
C TYR A 31 7.24 -3.90 11.92
N VAL A 32 8.04 -4.59 12.76
CA VAL A 32 7.97 -4.48 14.22
C VAL A 32 8.28 -3.06 14.69
N ILE A 33 9.26 -2.38 14.06
CA ILE A 33 9.58 -0.98 14.38
C ILE A 33 8.38 -0.08 14.05
N CYS A 34 7.79 -0.20 12.87
CA CYS A 34 6.65 0.64 12.46
C CYS A 34 5.43 0.43 13.37
N VAL A 35 5.06 -0.83 13.64
CA VAL A 35 3.93 -1.14 14.52
C VAL A 35 4.22 -0.70 15.96
N GLY A 36 5.42 -1.00 16.48
CA GLY A 36 5.79 -0.64 17.84
C GLY A 36 5.85 0.87 18.07
N LEU A 37 6.35 1.65 17.11
CA LEU A 37 6.35 3.12 17.18
C LEU A 37 4.92 3.66 17.17
N PHE A 38 4.05 3.11 16.32
CA PHE A 38 2.65 3.52 16.28
C PHE A 38 1.96 3.27 17.62
N ASP A 39 2.12 2.07 18.19
CA ASP A 39 1.52 1.69 19.46
C ASP A 39 2.03 2.54 20.62
N ILE A 40 3.35 2.79 20.69
CA ILE A 40 3.95 3.63 21.74
C ILE A 40 3.38 5.03 21.69
N VAL A 41 3.35 5.65 20.51
CA VAL A 41 2.85 7.03 20.37
C VAL A 41 1.35 7.11 20.66
N SER A 42 0.56 6.17 20.17
CA SER A 42 -0.88 6.10 20.42
C SER A 42 -1.17 5.90 21.91
N ALA A 43 -0.43 5.01 22.59
CA ALA A 43 -0.55 4.77 24.02
C ALA A 43 -0.17 6.01 24.87
N ILE A 44 0.94 6.68 24.55
CA ILE A 44 1.36 7.92 25.23
C ILE A 44 0.28 8.98 25.10
N TYR A 45 -0.29 9.14 23.91
CA TYR A 45 -1.33 10.13 23.67
C TYR A 45 -2.62 9.80 24.41
N ALA A 46 -3.09 8.55 24.33
CA ALA A 46 -4.29 8.10 25.02
C ALA A 46 -4.19 8.29 26.54
N THR A 47 -3.00 8.07 27.13
CA THR A 47 -2.75 8.25 28.55
C THR A 47 -2.80 9.71 28.99
N ASN A 48 -2.28 10.62 28.12
CA ASN A 48 -2.22 12.05 28.48
C ASN A 48 -3.50 12.82 28.13
N TYR A 49 -4.34 12.30 27.22
CA TYR A 49 -5.53 12.99 26.72
C TYR A 49 -6.75 12.04 26.60
N PRO A 50 -7.21 11.41 27.71
CA PRO A 50 -8.25 10.38 27.67
C PRO A 50 -9.60 10.87 27.11
N ASP A 51 -9.92 12.16 27.28
CA ASP A 51 -11.23 12.72 26.90
C ASP A 51 -11.24 13.38 25.50
N GLN A 52 -10.16 13.25 24.72
CA GLN A 52 -10.02 13.94 23.43
C GLN A 52 -10.01 12.98 22.23
N PHE A 53 -11.09 12.20 22.09
CA PHE A 53 -11.24 11.24 20.99
C PHE A 53 -10.97 11.82 19.59
N SER A 54 -11.43 13.05 19.31
CA SER A 54 -11.20 13.69 18.00
C SER A 54 -9.71 13.96 17.72
N LYS A 55 -8.95 14.36 18.73
CA LYS A 55 -7.52 14.62 18.59
C LYS A 55 -6.73 13.31 18.50
N GLN A 56 -7.12 12.29 19.25
CA GLN A 56 -6.52 10.95 19.14
C GLN A 56 -6.74 10.39 17.74
N PHE A 57 -7.95 10.49 17.22
CA PHE A 57 -8.26 10.04 15.86
C PHE A 57 -7.43 10.74 14.78
N LEU A 58 -7.26 12.07 14.87
CA LEU A 58 -6.41 12.82 13.95
C LEU A 58 -4.94 12.45 14.07
N LEU A 59 -4.45 12.21 15.28
CA LEU A 59 -3.08 11.76 15.52
C LEU A 59 -2.84 10.37 14.92
N ASP A 60 -3.77 9.44 15.13
CA ASP A 60 -3.69 8.08 14.61
C ASP A 60 -3.68 8.07 13.07
N ILE A 61 -4.50 8.88 12.43
CA ILE A 61 -4.47 9.07 10.98
C ILE A 61 -3.14 9.66 10.52
N TYR A 62 -2.64 10.69 11.19
CA TYR A 62 -1.41 11.37 10.78
C TYR A 62 -0.19 10.48 10.96
N ILE A 63 -0.02 9.88 12.13
CA ILE A 63 1.14 9.02 12.43
C ILE A 63 1.01 7.68 11.70
N GLY A 64 -0.14 7.03 11.78
CA GLY A 64 -0.39 5.77 11.10
C GLY A 64 -0.22 5.90 9.58
N GLY A 65 -0.77 6.96 8.98
CA GLY A 65 -0.61 7.24 7.56
C GLY A 65 0.85 7.41 7.14
N ASN A 66 1.66 8.14 7.92
CA ASN A 66 3.09 8.32 7.61
C ASN A 66 3.89 7.02 7.79
N LEU A 67 3.62 6.24 8.83
CA LEU A 67 4.29 4.95 9.06
C LEU A 67 3.95 3.94 7.96
N ILE A 68 2.71 3.91 7.49
CA ILE A 68 2.29 3.09 6.34
C ILE A 68 3.08 3.49 5.10
N ILE A 69 3.24 4.78 4.80
CA ILE A 69 4.03 5.25 3.65
C ILE A 69 5.49 4.80 3.78
N PHE A 70 6.10 4.90 4.96
CA PHE A 70 7.46 4.41 5.19
C PHE A 70 7.58 2.91 4.98
N LEU A 71 6.61 2.13 5.45
CA LEU A 71 6.57 0.69 5.23
C LEU A 71 6.42 0.34 3.75
N ASP A 72 5.53 1.01 3.02
CA ASP A 72 5.37 0.84 1.58
C ASP A 72 6.67 1.09 0.82
N VAL A 73 7.36 2.19 1.15
CA VAL A 73 8.66 2.51 0.57
C VAL A 73 9.68 1.41 0.84
N PHE A 74 9.72 0.90 2.08
CA PHE A 74 10.65 -0.16 2.46
C PHE A 74 10.35 -1.48 1.75
N ILE A 75 9.07 -1.84 1.62
CA ILE A 75 8.61 -3.00 0.86
C ILE A 75 9.03 -2.89 -0.61
N LEU A 76 8.78 -1.74 -1.23
CA LEU A 76 9.18 -1.49 -2.61
C LEU A 76 10.69 -1.59 -2.82
N LEU A 77 11.50 -1.13 -1.86
CA LEU A 77 12.96 -1.28 -1.89
C LEU A 77 13.40 -2.75 -1.86
N ILE A 78 12.75 -3.58 -1.03
CA ILE A 78 13.08 -5.00 -0.97
C ILE A 78 12.68 -5.69 -2.26
N LEU A 79 11.48 -5.43 -2.77
CA LEU A 79 10.97 -6.02 -4.00
C LEU A 79 11.82 -5.63 -5.22
N SER A 80 12.17 -4.34 -5.32
CA SER A 80 12.96 -3.83 -6.45
C SER A 80 14.39 -4.34 -6.49
N LYS A 81 15.00 -4.68 -5.34
CA LYS A 81 16.34 -5.28 -5.31
C LYS A 81 16.40 -6.65 -5.96
N ASN A 82 15.30 -7.37 -5.97
CA ASN A 82 15.23 -8.72 -6.56
C ASN A 82 14.92 -8.68 -8.06
N ASP A 83 14.51 -7.52 -8.57
CA ASP A 83 14.17 -7.35 -9.97
C ASP A 83 15.35 -6.79 -10.76
N LYS A 84 15.85 -7.57 -11.73
CA LYS A 84 16.99 -7.18 -12.56
C LYS A 84 16.70 -5.99 -13.49
N ILE A 85 15.43 -5.74 -13.77
CA ILE A 85 14.96 -4.70 -14.69
C ILE A 85 14.84 -3.35 -13.98
N PHE A 86 14.44 -3.35 -12.70
CA PHE A 86 14.03 -2.17 -11.94
C PHE A 86 14.82 -1.99 -10.64
N GLY A 87 16.14 -1.95 -10.72
CA GLY A 87 16.96 -1.64 -9.54
C GLY A 87 16.67 -0.24 -8.98
N PRO A 88 16.66 -0.04 -7.64
CA PRO A 88 16.43 1.26 -7.02
C PRO A 88 17.52 2.25 -7.45
N LYS A 89 17.12 3.34 -8.10
CA LYS A 89 18.08 4.28 -8.70
C LYS A 89 18.81 5.13 -7.66
N SER A 90 18.27 5.40 -6.48
CA SER A 90 18.95 6.14 -5.40
C SER A 90 18.12 6.20 -4.13
N PHE A 91 18.79 6.21 -2.98
CA PHE A 91 18.21 6.49 -1.67
C PHE A 91 17.55 7.90 -1.62
N SER A 92 18.04 8.85 -2.43
CA SER A 92 17.44 10.19 -2.55
C SER A 92 16.00 10.19 -3.08
N ASN A 93 15.56 9.11 -3.74
CA ASN A 93 14.20 8.98 -4.24
C ASN A 93 13.17 8.66 -3.14
N LEU A 94 13.61 8.25 -1.95
CA LEU A 94 12.70 7.95 -0.83
C LEU A 94 11.87 9.16 -0.42
N TRP A 95 12.48 10.34 -0.34
CA TRP A 95 11.79 11.58 -0.04
C TRP A 95 10.74 11.93 -1.11
N ARG A 96 11.07 11.67 -2.38
CA ARG A 96 10.12 11.88 -3.50
C ARG A 96 8.92 10.93 -3.40
N VAL A 97 9.14 9.67 -3.04
CA VAL A 97 8.03 8.72 -2.82
C VAL A 97 7.11 9.23 -1.74
N TRP A 98 7.68 9.65 -0.60
CA TRP A 98 6.89 10.15 0.52
C TRP A 98 6.03 11.36 0.12
N ILE A 99 6.63 12.39 -0.51
CA ILE A 99 5.88 13.57 -0.95
C ILE A 99 4.83 13.19 -2.01
N THR A 100 5.18 12.31 -2.96
CA THR A 100 4.25 11.90 -4.02
C THR A 100 3.05 11.17 -3.45
N GLN A 101 3.27 10.26 -2.50
CA GLN A 101 2.18 9.55 -1.82
C GLN A 101 1.32 10.50 -0.99
N PHE A 102 1.94 11.47 -0.31
CA PHE A 102 1.21 12.49 0.44
C PHE A 102 0.31 13.33 -0.48
N VAL A 103 0.85 13.83 -1.60
CA VAL A 103 0.09 14.61 -2.59
C VAL A 103 -1.02 13.76 -3.24
N ALA A 104 -0.72 12.52 -3.62
CA ALA A 104 -1.73 11.60 -4.16
C ALA A 104 -2.83 11.33 -3.14
N GLY A 105 -2.48 11.12 -1.87
CA GLY A 105 -3.42 10.92 -0.76
C GLY A 105 -4.35 12.10 -0.54
N ILE A 106 -3.84 13.33 -0.63
CA ILE A 106 -4.67 14.55 -0.57
C ILE A 106 -5.69 14.56 -1.71
N TRP A 107 -5.27 14.32 -2.95
CA TRP A 107 -6.18 14.30 -4.09
C TRP A 107 -7.24 13.20 -3.98
N ILE A 108 -6.86 12.02 -3.55
CA ILE A 108 -7.78 10.90 -3.31
C ILE A 108 -8.76 11.25 -2.19
N GLY A 109 -8.26 11.81 -1.08
CA GLY A 109 -9.07 12.25 0.06
C GLY A 109 -10.10 13.31 -0.32
N ILE A 110 -9.68 14.35 -1.06
CA ILE A 110 -10.58 15.36 -1.62
C ILE A 110 -11.65 14.69 -2.49
N GLY A 111 -11.25 13.74 -3.36
CA GLY A 111 -12.18 12.99 -4.19
C GLY A 111 -13.25 12.25 -3.38
N PHE A 112 -12.88 11.64 -2.25
CA PHE A 112 -13.82 10.95 -1.36
C PHE A 112 -14.74 11.91 -0.59
N ILE A 113 -14.25 13.10 -0.21
CA ILE A 113 -15.07 14.13 0.45
C ILE A 113 -16.18 14.62 -0.47
N PHE A 114 -15.89 14.83 -1.76
CA PHE A 114 -16.89 15.31 -2.69
C PHE A 114 -17.88 14.21 -3.10
N LEU A 115 -17.40 13.02 -3.45
CA LEU A 115 -18.21 11.86 -3.80
C LEU A 115 -17.33 10.60 -3.80
N LEU A 116 -17.93 9.45 -3.43
CA LEU A 116 -17.23 8.16 -3.41
C LEU A 116 -16.61 7.81 -4.78
N ILE A 117 -17.32 8.05 -5.87
CA ILE A 117 -16.90 7.69 -7.24
C ILE A 117 -15.63 8.45 -7.66
N PRO A 118 -15.50 9.79 -7.53
CA PRO A 118 -14.25 10.50 -7.83
C PRO A 118 -13.06 10.00 -7.01
N GLY A 119 -13.26 9.70 -5.72
CA GLY A 119 -12.20 9.15 -4.86
C GLY A 119 -11.68 7.82 -5.38
N LEU A 120 -12.58 6.90 -5.74
CA LEU A 120 -12.22 5.61 -6.34
C LEU A 120 -11.48 5.77 -7.68
N LEU A 121 -11.96 6.66 -8.56
CA LEU A 121 -11.29 6.92 -9.83
C LEU A 121 -9.88 7.50 -9.67
N LEU A 122 -9.68 8.38 -8.68
CA LEU A 122 -8.35 8.93 -8.37
C LEU A 122 -7.44 7.85 -7.78
N SER A 123 -7.97 6.96 -6.93
CA SER A 123 -7.21 5.82 -6.38
C SER A 123 -6.69 4.91 -7.50
N VAL A 124 -7.53 4.58 -8.49
CA VAL A 124 -7.09 3.82 -9.67
C VAL A 124 -6.02 4.57 -10.47
N ARG A 125 -6.18 5.88 -10.67
CA ARG A 125 -5.25 6.69 -11.46
C ARG A 125 -3.88 6.85 -10.82
N TYR A 126 -3.80 6.85 -9.50
CA TYR A 126 -2.55 7.06 -8.76
C TYR A 126 -1.96 5.79 -8.15
N ILE A 127 -2.49 4.61 -8.54
CA ILE A 127 -2.11 3.33 -7.98
C ILE A 127 -0.61 2.99 -8.14
N TYR A 128 0.05 3.54 -9.17
CA TYR A 128 1.47 3.34 -9.46
C TYR A 128 2.38 4.49 -9.02
N SER A 129 1.86 5.49 -8.31
CA SER A 129 2.62 6.70 -7.98
C SER A 129 3.88 6.42 -7.15
N ALA A 130 3.80 5.50 -6.19
CA ALA A 130 4.94 5.11 -5.36
C ALA A 130 6.03 4.40 -6.16
N GLN A 131 5.65 3.43 -6.99
CA GLN A 131 6.56 2.65 -7.83
C GLN A 131 7.31 3.55 -8.81
N ILE A 132 6.61 4.45 -9.49
CA ILE A 132 7.20 5.39 -10.46
C ILE A 132 8.14 6.36 -9.76
N ALA A 133 7.72 6.94 -8.61
CA ALA A 133 8.57 7.86 -7.86
C ALA A 133 9.88 7.20 -7.41
N LEU A 134 9.82 5.93 -6.97
CA LEU A 134 10.98 5.19 -6.52
C LEU A 134 11.86 4.71 -7.68
N LEU A 135 11.26 4.05 -8.66
CA LEU A 135 11.98 3.29 -9.69
C LEU A 135 12.37 4.16 -10.90
N GLU A 136 11.50 5.09 -11.30
CA GLU A 136 11.78 6.02 -12.41
C GLU A 136 12.43 7.33 -11.92
N GLY A 137 12.24 7.69 -10.63
CA GLY A 137 12.85 8.89 -10.03
C GLY A 137 12.32 10.21 -10.61
N LEU A 138 11.11 10.22 -11.15
CA LEU A 138 10.50 11.39 -11.77
C LEU A 138 10.09 12.44 -10.73
N PRO A 139 10.03 13.73 -11.07
CA PRO A 139 9.44 14.77 -10.25
C PRO A 139 7.93 14.51 -10.04
N ILE A 140 7.37 15.01 -8.93
CA ILE A 140 6.01 14.68 -8.46
C ILE A 140 4.94 14.82 -9.55
N SER A 141 4.93 15.96 -10.26
CA SER A 141 3.96 16.25 -11.32
C SER A 141 4.04 15.24 -12.48
N GLN A 142 5.25 14.89 -12.88
CA GLN A 142 5.47 13.89 -13.93
C GLN A 142 5.13 12.47 -13.44
N THR A 143 5.44 12.16 -12.18
CA THR A 143 5.08 10.89 -11.55
C THR A 143 3.57 10.67 -11.55
N LEU A 144 2.79 11.67 -11.13
CA LEU A 144 1.32 11.58 -11.13
C LEU A 144 0.74 11.49 -12.54
N LYS A 145 1.31 12.24 -13.49
CA LYS A 145 0.92 12.15 -14.91
C LYS A 145 1.21 10.74 -15.45
N ARG A 146 2.42 10.23 -15.20
CA ARG A 146 2.87 8.91 -15.64
C ARG A 146 2.03 7.77 -15.01
N SER A 147 1.71 7.89 -13.72
CA SER A 147 0.82 6.94 -13.05
C SER A 147 -0.56 6.87 -13.71
N ARG A 148 -1.12 8.03 -14.08
CA ARG A 148 -2.40 8.11 -14.80
C ARG A 148 -2.31 7.44 -16.17
N GLU A 149 -1.24 7.65 -16.92
CA GLU A 149 -1.01 7.01 -18.21
C GLU A 149 -0.91 5.49 -18.08
N LEU A 150 -0.07 4.98 -17.17
CA LEU A 150 0.10 3.56 -16.94
C LEU A 150 -1.17 2.89 -16.43
N SER A 151 -1.94 3.56 -15.57
CA SER A 151 -3.18 3.02 -15.03
C SER A 151 -4.26 2.78 -16.09
N THR A 152 -4.18 3.42 -17.26
CA THR A 152 -5.13 3.15 -18.37
C THR A 152 -5.00 1.75 -18.94
N PHE A 153 -3.83 1.09 -18.80
CA PHE A 153 -3.60 -0.25 -19.34
C PHE A 153 -4.18 -1.34 -18.45
N ASN A 154 -3.89 -1.30 -17.13
CA ASN A 154 -4.34 -2.34 -16.21
C ASN A 154 -4.73 -1.82 -14.80
N GLY A 155 -4.75 -0.51 -14.57
CA GLY A 155 -5.03 0.08 -13.25
C GLY A 155 -6.34 -0.43 -12.64
N GLY A 156 -7.39 -0.59 -13.43
CA GLY A 156 -8.65 -1.16 -12.97
C GLY A 156 -8.53 -2.61 -12.47
N ARG A 157 -7.72 -3.44 -13.13
CA ARG A 157 -7.50 -4.84 -12.73
C ARG A 157 -6.70 -4.92 -11.43
N VAL A 158 -5.65 -4.10 -11.31
CA VAL A 158 -4.86 -4.00 -10.07
C VAL A 158 -5.71 -3.46 -8.93
N PHE A 159 -6.52 -2.44 -9.19
CA PHE A 159 -7.45 -1.92 -8.20
C PHE A 159 -8.44 -2.99 -7.73
N MET A 160 -9.02 -3.76 -8.64
CA MET A 160 -9.92 -4.87 -8.29
C MET A 160 -9.20 -5.96 -7.49
N ALA A 161 -7.94 -6.27 -7.81
CA ALA A 161 -7.15 -7.21 -7.00
C ALA A 161 -6.90 -6.67 -5.58
N CYS A 162 -6.53 -5.40 -5.45
CA CYS A 162 -6.35 -4.75 -4.14
C CYS A 162 -7.68 -4.66 -3.36
N ALA A 163 -8.78 -4.33 -4.04
CA ALA A 163 -10.11 -4.28 -3.43
C ALA A 163 -10.56 -5.67 -2.92
N LEU A 164 -10.28 -6.74 -3.67
CA LEU A 164 -10.55 -8.10 -3.24
C LEU A 164 -9.78 -8.46 -1.97
N VAL A 165 -8.50 -8.12 -1.90
CA VAL A 165 -7.68 -8.29 -0.68
C VAL A 165 -8.30 -7.54 0.48
N PHE A 166 -8.70 -6.29 0.27
CA PHE A 166 -9.32 -5.46 1.30
C PHE A 166 -10.64 -6.04 1.80
N VAL A 167 -11.52 -6.48 0.91
CA VAL A 167 -12.81 -7.09 1.26
C VAL A 167 -12.61 -8.37 2.05
N LEU A 168 -11.70 -9.25 1.61
CA LEU A 168 -11.35 -10.47 2.34
C LEU A 168 -10.81 -10.16 3.74
N TYR A 169 -9.96 -9.15 3.85
CA TYR A 169 -9.45 -8.68 5.14
C TYR A 169 -10.58 -8.20 6.07
N CYS A 170 -11.48 -7.34 5.58
CA CYS A 170 -12.64 -6.88 6.36
C CYS A 170 -13.53 -8.05 6.80
N PHE A 171 -13.74 -9.04 5.94
CA PHE A 171 -14.51 -10.24 6.27
C PHE A 171 -13.84 -11.06 7.37
N ILE A 172 -12.52 -11.26 7.30
CA ILE A 172 -11.75 -11.99 8.34
C ILE A 172 -11.83 -11.24 9.67
N LEU A 173 -11.65 -9.91 9.67
CA LEU A 173 -11.76 -9.09 10.88
C LEU A 173 -13.15 -9.16 11.51
N PHE A 174 -14.18 -9.05 10.68
CA PHE A 174 -15.56 -9.18 11.15
C PHE A 174 -15.82 -10.55 11.78
N PHE A 175 -15.37 -11.62 11.14
CA PHE A 175 -15.54 -12.99 11.65
C PHE A 175 -14.78 -13.23 12.95
N ILE A 176 -13.52 -12.76 13.04
CA ILE A 176 -12.73 -12.86 14.29
C ILE A 176 -13.40 -12.04 15.41
N GLY A 177 -13.83 -10.81 15.14
CA GLY A 177 -14.54 -9.97 16.10
C GLY A 177 -15.81 -10.63 16.62
N PHE A 178 -16.60 -11.21 15.73
CA PHE A 178 -17.80 -11.97 16.07
C PHE A 178 -17.51 -13.21 16.95
N LEU A 179 -16.47 -13.98 16.61
CA LEU A 179 -16.05 -15.13 17.43
C LEU A 179 -15.58 -14.71 18.82
N LEU A 180 -14.82 -13.61 18.89
CA LEU A 180 -14.34 -13.08 20.16
C LEU A 180 -15.49 -12.60 21.06
N GLU A 181 -16.52 -11.99 20.48
CA GLU A 181 -17.73 -11.58 21.22
C GLU A 181 -18.48 -12.77 21.79
N ILE A 182 -18.59 -13.88 21.04
CA ILE A 182 -19.24 -15.12 21.53
C ILE A 182 -18.44 -15.78 22.66
N VAL A 183 -17.11 -15.83 22.53
CA VAL A 183 -16.23 -16.56 23.49
C VAL A 183 -15.99 -15.75 24.76
N SER A 184 -15.92 -14.44 24.66
CA SER A 184 -15.58 -13.54 25.76
C SER A 184 -16.84 -12.80 26.25
N ASN A 185 -17.45 -13.27 27.33
CA ASN A 185 -18.44 -12.48 28.08
C ASN A 185 -17.81 -11.25 28.81
N LYS A 186 -16.54 -10.95 28.58
CA LYS A 186 -15.82 -9.81 29.14
C LYS A 186 -15.27 -8.99 27.99
N VAL A 187 -15.39 -7.67 28.13
CA VAL A 187 -14.73 -6.67 27.29
C VAL A 187 -13.28 -7.11 27.05
N ILE A 188 -12.99 -7.49 25.80
CA ILE A 188 -11.61 -7.80 25.38
C ILE A 188 -10.78 -6.60 25.76
N ASP A 189 -9.65 -6.84 26.44
CA ASP A 189 -8.70 -5.77 26.74
C ASP A 189 -8.52 -4.92 25.48
N SER A 190 -8.97 -3.68 25.53
CA SER A 190 -8.99 -2.76 24.37
C SER A 190 -7.61 -2.64 23.73
N PHE A 191 -6.56 -2.83 24.53
CA PHE A 191 -5.18 -2.84 24.09
C PHE A 191 -4.87 -4.04 23.15
N ALA A 192 -5.23 -5.26 23.55
CA ALA A 192 -4.96 -6.46 22.73
C ALA A 192 -5.70 -6.41 21.39
N TYR A 193 -6.93 -5.91 21.38
CA TYR A 193 -7.71 -5.74 20.17
C TYR A 193 -7.10 -4.68 19.24
N ASN A 194 -6.72 -3.53 19.76
CA ASN A 194 -6.09 -2.46 18.97
C ASN A 194 -4.73 -2.91 18.41
N TYR A 195 -3.93 -3.63 19.20
CA TYR A 195 -2.67 -4.21 18.73
C TYR A 195 -2.90 -5.20 17.59
N PHE A 196 -3.87 -6.09 17.72
CA PHE A 196 -4.24 -7.03 16.65
C PHE A 196 -4.68 -6.31 15.38
N LEU A 197 -5.48 -5.24 15.49
CA LEU A 197 -5.88 -4.42 14.34
C LEU A 197 -4.67 -3.75 13.68
N ALA A 198 -3.75 -3.18 14.43
CA ALA A 198 -2.55 -2.53 13.92
C ALA A 198 -1.65 -3.54 13.17
N VAL A 199 -1.40 -4.69 13.76
CA VAL A 199 -0.62 -5.78 13.14
C VAL A 199 -1.25 -6.26 11.84
N SER A 200 -2.55 -6.57 11.87
CA SER A 200 -3.25 -7.13 10.71
C SER A 200 -3.40 -6.11 9.58
N SER A 201 -3.66 -4.83 9.88
CA SER A 201 -3.77 -3.76 8.87
C SER A 201 -2.44 -3.52 8.15
N THR A 202 -1.34 -3.61 8.88
CA THR A 202 -0.01 -3.43 8.30
C THR A 202 0.37 -4.60 7.37
N LEU A 203 0.02 -5.84 7.73
CA LEU A 203 0.20 -6.99 6.84
C LEU A 203 -0.67 -6.90 5.58
N MET A 204 -1.90 -6.44 5.72
CA MET A 204 -2.78 -6.16 4.57
C MET A 204 -2.15 -5.12 3.63
N THR A 205 -1.61 -4.03 4.18
CA THR A 205 -0.94 -2.98 3.41
C THR A 205 0.25 -3.56 2.63
N ALA A 206 1.07 -4.42 3.27
CA ALA A 206 2.19 -5.09 2.61
C ALA A 206 1.73 -5.97 1.43
N LEU A 207 0.61 -6.67 1.58
CA LEU A 207 0.05 -7.47 0.50
C LEU A 207 -0.50 -6.60 -0.64
N ILE A 208 -1.21 -5.52 -0.34
CA ILE A 208 -1.70 -4.56 -1.34
C ILE A 208 -0.54 -3.94 -2.11
N CYS A 209 0.54 -3.53 -1.42
CA CYS A 209 1.73 -2.99 -2.04
C CYS A 209 2.40 -4.01 -2.98
N SER A 210 2.45 -5.29 -2.58
CA SER A 210 2.97 -6.39 -3.39
C SER A 210 2.14 -6.63 -4.66
N VAL A 211 0.82 -6.53 -4.59
CA VAL A 211 -0.10 -6.63 -5.75
C VAL A 211 0.09 -5.44 -6.68
N ALA A 212 0.15 -4.22 -6.15
CA ALA A 212 0.38 -3.01 -6.94
C ALA A 212 1.74 -3.04 -7.65
N TYR A 213 2.78 -3.53 -6.97
CA TYR A 213 4.10 -3.73 -7.58
C TYR A 213 4.05 -4.74 -8.74
N SER A 214 3.37 -5.88 -8.56
CA SER A 214 3.20 -6.88 -9.64
C SER A 214 2.50 -6.29 -10.85
N GLY A 215 1.47 -5.45 -10.64
CA GLY A 215 0.78 -4.76 -11.72
C GLY A 215 1.66 -3.74 -12.44
N TYR A 216 2.52 -3.03 -11.71
CA TYR A 216 3.48 -2.10 -12.29
C TYR A 216 4.51 -2.82 -13.17
N VAL A 217 5.09 -3.92 -12.70
CA VAL A 217 6.04 -4.75 -13.46
C VAL A 217 5.39 -5.30 -14.74
N ASP A 218 4.14 -5.76 -14.66
CA ASP A 218 3.38 -6.27 -15.81
C ASP A 218 3.23 -5.20 -16.90
N VAL A 219 2.84 -3.97 -16.55
CA VAL A 219 2.71 -2.88 -17.52
C VAL A 219 4.05 -2.46 -18.10
N LYS A 220 5.08 -2.38 -17.28
CA LYS A 220 6.42 -2.00 -17.74
C LYS A 220 7.02 -3.02 -18.71
N THR A 221 6.85 -4.30 -18.44
CA THR A 221 7.28 -5.36 -19.38
C THR A 221 6.51 -5.30 -20.69
N PHE A 222 5.23 -4.95 -20.64
CA PHE A 222 4.41 -4.76 -21.84
C PHE A 222 4.86 -3.54 -22.66
N GLU A 223 5.17 -2.40 -22.02
CA GLU A 223 5.71 -1.21 -22.70
C GLU A 223 7.04 -1.52 -23.40
N LEU A 224 7.99 -2.13 -22.70
CA LEU A 224 9.30 -2.49 -23.25
C LEU A 224 9.16 -3.43 -24.46
N ALA A 225 8.27 -4.42 -24.39
CA ALA A 225 8.01 -5.32 -25.51
C ALA A 225 7.41 -4.61 -26.73
N LYS A 226 6.62 -3.54 -26.51
CA LYS A 226 6.05 -2.72 -27.58
C LYS A 226 7.13 -1.84 -28.24
N GLU A 227 8.00 -1.22 -27.44
CA GLU A 227 9.11 -0.40 -27.93
C GLU A 227 10.09 -1.21 -28.79
N LEU A 228 10.46 -2.44 -28.34
CA LEU A 228 11.32 -3.34 -29.11
C LEU A 228 10.75 -3.65 -30.50
N LYS A 229 9.45 -3.94 -30.58
CA LYS A 229 8.80 -4.22 -31.87
C LYS A 229 8.79 -3.02 -32.81
N SER A 230 8.56 -1.80 -32.28
CA SER A 230 8.57 -0.59 -33.11
C SER A 230 9.96 -0.18 -33.58
N SER A 231 11.03 -0.72 -33.01
CA SER A 231 12.41 -0.49 -33.44
C SER A 231 12.89 -1.50 -34.49
N GLU A 232 12.15 -2.60 -34.71
CA GLU A 232 12.43 -3.62 -35.71
C GLU A 232 11.69 -3.39 -37.04
N GLU A 233 10.69 -2.50 -37.07
CA GLU A 233 9.96 -2.06 -38.26
C GLU A 233 10.57 -0.78 -38.84
#